data_777ed70889bad03514cf0c7819499da4
#
_entry.id   777ed70889bad03514cf0c7819499da4
#
_cell.length_a   1.000
_cell.length_b   1.000
_cell.length_c   1.000
_cell.angle_alpha   90.00
_cell.angle_beta   90.00
_cell.angle_gamma   90.00
#
_symmetry.space_group_name_H-M   'P 1'
#
loop_
_entity.id
_entity.type
_entity.pdbx_description
1 polymer ?
#
loop_
_entity_poly.entity_id
_entity_poly.type
_entity_poly.pdbx_seq_one_letter_code
_entity_poly.pdbx_strand_id
1 'polypeptide(L)'
;MKKRLFILLTAIALSLFSCATGNHMAVSDKSLNDTRGLAEEIVRELNFVRTNPKQYATEVLEPRLKHFEGKIYAEPGKVRLLTREGIAALQECISVLKTTAAVEPLTLEKGLCQSAQWLANDQARTRLTGHRGSDGSDLGTRISRYGTWSISCGENCAYGNVTAREIVVQLLIDDGVPSRGHRKNILEQKFKKVGIGFNKEGNAPYGAVAVMDFAGSYTSK
;
A
#
# COMPACT_ATOMS: atom_id res chain seq x y z
N MET A 1 81.14 8.80 -35.45
CA MET A 1 79.88 8.11 -35.79
C MET A 1 79.23 7.60 -34.51
N LYS A 2 78.14 8.25 -34.06
CA LYS A 2 77.47 7.92 -32.78
C LYS A 2 76.35 6.94 -33.10
N LYS A 3 76.34 5.72 -32.55
CA LYS A 3 75.29 4.74 -32.62
C LYS A 3 74.25 5.12 -31.53
N ARG A 4 72.98 5.43 -31.92
CA ARG A 4 71.90 5.61 -31.02
C ARG A 4 71.20 4.26 -30.77
N LEU A 5 71.13 3.88 -29.51
CA LEU A 5 70.42 2.70 -29.02
C LEU A 5 68.97 3.06 -28.83
N PHE A 6 68.04 2.42 -29.55
CA PHE A 6 66.58 2.53 -29.33
C PHE A 6 66.17 1.49 -28.31
N ILE A 7 65.69 1.95 -27.15
CA ILE A 7 65.09 1.09 -26.16
C ILE A 7 63.58 1.07 -26.46
N LEU A 8 63.06 -0.13 -26.78
CA LEU A 8 61.66 -0.40 -27.01
C LEU A 8 60.99 -0.65 -25.65
N LEU A 9 60.16 0.28 -25.15
CA LEU A 9 59.31 0.07 -23.99
C LEU A 9 58.02 -0.62 -24.44
N THR A 10 57.86 -1.88 -24.08
CA THR A 10 56.60 -2.61 -24.20
C THR A 10 55.70 -2.20 -23.03
N ALA A 11 54.63 -1.45 -23.32
CA ALA A 11 53.56 -1.14 -22.34
C ALA A 11 52.65 -2.37 -22.21
N ILE A 12 52.65 -3.00 -21.04
CA ILE A 12 51.67 -4.01 -20.65
C ILE A 12 50.42 -3.31 -20.26
N ALA A 13 49.36 -3.41 -21.09
CA ALA A 13 48.03 -2.94 -20.76
C ALA A 13 47.38 -3.92 -19.76
N LEU A 14 47.30 -3.52 -18.50
CA LEU A 14 46.51 -4.22 -17.51
C LEU A 14 45.03 -3.87 -17.75
N SER A 15 44.25 -4.79 -18.30
CA SER A 15 42.79 -4.67 -18.40
C SER A 15 42.19 -4.89 -17.03
N LEU A 16 41.80 -3.79 -16.37
CA LEU A 16 40.96 -3.84 -15.19
C LEU A 16 39.53 -4.26 -15.59
N PHE A 17 39.17 -5.50 -15.30
CA PHE A 17 37.78 -5.95 -15.31
C PHE A 17 37.07 -5.21 -14.19
N SER A 18 36.33 -4.16 -14.55
CA SER A 18 35.36 -3.52 -13.65
C SER A 18 34.18 -4.48 -13.50
N CYS A 19 34.12 -5.14 -12.35
CA CYS A 19 32.94 -5.87 -11.91
C CYS A 19 31.84 -4.83 -11.66
N ALA A 20 30.85 -4.75 -12.55
CA ALA A 20 29.66 -3.93 -12.35
C ALA A 20 28.88 -4.51 -11.16
N THR A 21 29.15 -3.99 -9.97
CA THR A 21 28.29 -4.18 -8.81
C THR A 21 26.93 -3.55 -9.12
N GLY A 22 25.90 -4.40 -9.17
CA GLY A 22 24.54 -3.97 -9.42
C GLY A 22 24.17 -2.83 -8.44
N ASN A 23 23.73 -1.72 -9.01
CA ASN A 23 23.13 -0.61 -8.26
C ASN A 23 21.87 -1.12 -7.57
N HIS A 24 21.99 -1.65 -6.36
CA HIS A 24 20.91 -1.60 -5.38
C HIS A 24 20.73 -0.11 -5.07
N MET A 25 19.70 0.51 -5.64
CA MET A 25 19.29 1.85 -5.23
C MET A 25 18.97 1.77 -3.73
N ALA A 26 19.88 2.27 -2.90
CA ALA A 26 19.63 2.43 -1.48
C ALA A 26 18.44 3.38 -1.33
N VAL A 27 17.33 2.87 -0.81
CA VAL A 27 16.17 3.70 -0.42
C VAL A 27 16.69 4.68 0.62
N SER A 28 16.50 5.99 0.39
CA SER A 28 17.01 7.01 1.31
C SER A 28 16.32 6.88 2.68
N ASP A 29 17.04 7.13 3.77
CA ASP A 29 16.49 7.11 5.14
C ASP A 29 15.25 8.00 5.29
N LYS A 30 15.17 9.09 4.54
CA LYS A 30 14.01 9.99 4.49
C LYS A 30 12.78 9.29 3.90
N SER A 31 12.94 8.54 2.80
CA SER A 31 11.84 7.79 2.18
C SER A 31 11.32 6.67 3.09
N LEU A 32 12.20 5.99 3.82
CA LEU A 32 11.82 4.98 4.81
C LEU A 32 11.05 5.58 5.99
N ASN A 33 11.46 6.74 6.49
CA ASN A 33 10.78 7.44 7.57
C ASN A 33 9.41 7.97 7.14
N ASP A 34 9.30 8.53 5.93
CA ASP A 34 8.02 8.99 5.35
C ASP A 34 7.04 7.83 5.17
N THR A 35 7.51 6.67 4.69
CA THR A 35 6.66 5.47 4.52
C THR A 35 6.22 4.90 5.86
N ARG A 36 7.10 4.88 6.86
CA ARG A 36 6.76 4.41 8.21
C ARG A 36 5.74 5.33 8.88
N GLY A 37 5.91 6.64 8.78
CA GLY A 37 4.95 7.62 9.28
C GLY A 37 3.57 7.43 8.67
N LEU A 38 3.49 7.27 7.35
CA LEU A 38 2.22 7.00 6.65
C LEU A 38 1.59 5.67 7.08
N ALA A 39 2.39 4.62 7.29
CA ALA A 39 1.88 3.32 7.75
C ALA A 39 1.21 3.45 9.12
N GLU A 40 1.83 4.15 10.06
CA GLU A 40 1.24 4.44 11.37
C GLU A 40 -0.03 5.29 11.28
N GLU A 41 -0.07 6.27 10.36
CA GLU A 41 -1.27 7.07 10.08
C GLU A 41 -2.41 6.22 9.51
N ILE A 42 -2.12 5.32 8.58
CA ILE A 42 -3.13 4.40 8.04
C ILE A 42 -3.70 3.51 9.16
N VAL A 43 -2.85 2.97 10.04
CA VAL A 43 -3.33 2.14 11.16
C VAL A 43 -4.19 2.95 12.13
N ARG A 44 -3.82 4.21 12.43
CA ARG A 44 -4.68 5.09 13.24
C ARG A 44 -6.03 5.33 12.58
N GLU A 45 -6.07 5.58 11.28
CA GLU A 45 -7.31 5.79 10.53
C GLU A 45 -8.17 4.51 10.48
N LEU A 46 -7.56 3.33 10.22
CA LEU A 46 -8.23 2.02 10.30
C LEU A 46 -8.82 1.79 11.70
N ASN A 47 -8.08 2.10 12.75
CA ASN A 47 -8.54 1.92 14.11
C ASN A 47 -9.63 2.91 14.49
N PHE A 48 -9.61 4.14 13.96
CA PHE A 48 -10.71 5.08 14.17
C PHE A 48 -12.03 4.52 13.63
N VAL A 49 -12.06 4.03 12.38
CA VAL A 49 -13.30 3.47 11.83
C VAL A 49 -13.70 2.16 12.54
N ARG A 50 -12.74 1.32 12.95
CA ARG A 50 -13.01 0.05 13.63
C ARG A 50 -13.64 0.26 15.02
N THR A 51 -13.08 1.17 15.79
CA THR A 51 -13.52 1.41 17.17
C THR A 51 -14.69 2.41 17.27
N ASN A 52 -14.89 3.26 16.27
CA ASN A 52 -15.93 4.30 16.28
C ASN A 52 -16.63 4.41 14.91
N PRO A 53 -17.21 3.32 14.35
CA PRO A 53 -17.73 3.33 12.98
C PRO A 53 -18.83 4.36 12.76
N LYS A 54 -19.73 4.55 13.71
CA LYS A 54 -20.82 5.55 13.64
C LYS A 54 -20.27 6.98 13.61
N GLN A 55 -19.28 7.28 14.45
CA GLN A 55 -18.63 8.59 14.49
C GLN A 55 -17.89 8.84 13.18
N TYR A 56 -17.14 7.83 12.66
CA TYR A 56 -16.45 7.92 11.38
C TYR A 56 -17.43 8.23 10.22
N ALA A 57 -18.58 7.58 10.19
CA ALA A 57 -19.61 7.85 9.20
C ALA A 57 -20.04 9.32 9.24
N THR A 58 -20.31 9.87 10.44
CA THR A 58 -20.80 11.23 10.61
C THR A 58 -19.71 12.29 10.36
N GLU A 59 -18.52 12.10 10.90
CA GLU A 59 -17.48 13.14 10.86
C GLU A 59 -16.63 13.10 9.58
N VAL A 60 -16.46 11.91 8.98
CA VAL A 60 -15.56 11.73 7.84
C VAL A 60 -16.31 11.53 6.53
N LEU A 61 -17.38 10.72 6.52
CA LEU A 61 -18.04 10.35 5.27
C LEU A 61 -19.19 11.29 4.91
N GLU A 62 -20.09 11.66 5.84
CA GLU A 62 -21.21 12.54 5.53
C GLU A 62 -20.83 13.88 4.92
N PRO A 63 -19.75 14.57 5.39
CA PRO A 63 -19.34 15.83 4.78
C PRO A 63 -18.97 15.72 3.29
N ARG A 64 -18.68 14.52 2.79
CA ARG A 64 -18.32 14.25 1.39
C ARG A 64 -19.54 14.22 0.47
N LEU A 65 -20.74 14.00 0.99
CA LEU A 65 -21.97 13.92 0.18
C LEU A 65 -22.21 15.16 -0.66
N LYS A 66 -21.93 16.35 -0.13
CA LYS A 66 -22.11 17.64 -0.81
C LYS A 66 -21.17 17.87 -2.01
N HIS A 67 -20.14 17.01 -2.17
CA HIS A 67 -19.16 17.13 -3.23
C HIS A 67 -19.49 16.26 -4.45
N PHE A 68 -20.64 15.58 -4.48
CA PHE A 68 -21.07 14.81 -5.63
C PHE A 68 -21.86 15.63 -6.64
N GLU A 69 -21.49 15.55 -7.90
CA GLU A 69 -22.18 16.05 -9.07
C GLU A 69 -22.52 14.85 -9.96
N GLY A 70 -23.65 14.21 -9.75
CA GLY A 70 -24.00 12.93 -10.39
C GLY A 70 -23.00 11.81 -9.98
N LYS A 71 -22.22 11.31 -10.95
CA LYS A 71 -21.17 10.31 -10.70
C LYS A 71 -19.79 10.93 -10.46
N ILE A 72 -19.67 12.24 -10.48
CA ILE A 72 -18.38 12.91 -10.29
C ILE A 72 -18.28 13.35 -8.83
N TYR A 73 -17.20 12.95 -8.16
CA TYR A 73 -16.80 13.50 -6.89
C TYR A 73 -15.86 14.68 -7.12
N ALA A 74 -16.25 15.88 -6.65
CA ALA A 74 -15.60 17.15 -6.95
C ALA A 74 -15.35 17.97 -5.67
N GLU A 75 -14.47 17.50 -4.81
CA GLU A 75 -14.05 18.23 -3.61
C GLU A 75 -13.12 19.38 -3.98
N PRO A 76 -13.34 20.60 -3.49
CA PRO A 76 -12.47 21.74 -3.79
C PRO A 76 -11.00 21.48 -3.46
N GLY A 77 -10.11 21.83 -4.41
CA GLY A 77 -8.67 21.62 -4.27
C GLY A 77 -8.19 20.21 -4.56
N LYS A 78 -9.08 19.28 -4.90
CA LYS A 78 -8.73 17.90 -5.30
C LYS A 78 -9.04 17.62 -6.77
N VAL A 79 -8.44 16.57 -7.30
CA VAL A 79 -8.76 16.08 -8.65
C VAL A 79 -10.20 15.54 -8.66
N ARG A 80 -10.96 15.92 -9.68
CA ARG A 80 -12.32 15.38 -9.89
C ARG A 80 -12.26 13.91 -10.25
N LEU A 81 -13.01 13.08 -9.55
CA LEU A 81 -13.03 11.63 -9.74
C LEU A 81 -14.35 11.19 -10.35
N LEU A 82 -14.28 10.48 -11.48
CA LEU A 82 -15.44 9.77 -12.03
C LEU A 82 -15.60 8.46 -11.28
N THR A 83 -16.66 8.33 -10.51
CA THR A 83 -17.01 7.13 -9.75
C THR A 83 -17.91 6.20 -10.58
N ARG A 84 -17.98 4.92 -10.22
CA ARG A 84 -18.81 3.94 -10.93
C ARG A 84 -20.26 3.99 -10.47
N GLU A 85 -20.49 4.08 -9.17
CA GLU A 85 -21.82 4.02 -8.54
C GLU A 85 -22.35 5.42 -8.12
N GLY A 86 -21.50 6.45 -8.18
CA GLY A 86 -21.86 7.80 -7.75
C GLY A 86 -22.05 7.90 -6.26
N ILE A 87 -22.90 8.82 -5.83
CA ILE A 87 -23.20 9.09 -4.42
C ILE A 87 -23.77 7.86 -3.70
N ALA A 88 -24.38 6.91 -4.42
CA ALA A 88 -25.05 5.75 -3.84
C ALA A 88 -24.08 4.85 -3.03
N ALA A 89 -22.86 4.64 -3.51
CA ALA A 89 -21.85 3.84 -2.78
C ALA A 89 -21.45 4.50 -1.46
N LEU A 90 -21.32 5.82 -1.44
CA LEU A 90 -21.02 6.57 -0.21
C LEU A 90 -22.20 6.53 0.77
N GLN A 91 -23.44 6.73 0.29
CA GLN A 91 -24.65 6.66 1.12
C GLN A 91 -24.83 5.27 1.74
N GLU A 92 -24.62 4.22 0.95
CA GLU A 92 -24.64 2.84 1.43
C GLU A 92 -23.57 2.60 2.50
N CYS A 93 -22.33 3.04 2.28
CA CYS A 93 -21.25 2.94 3.25
C CYS A 93 -21.59 3.65 4.58
N ILE A 94 -22.11 4.87 4.52
CA ILE A 94 -22.56 5.63 5.70
C ILE A 94 -23.64 4.85 6.46
N SER A 95 -24.66 4.33 5.75
CA SER A 95 -25.75 3.57 6.36
C SER A 95 -25.23 2.33 7.09
N VAL A 96 -24.32 1.58 6.46
CA VAL A 96 -23.71 0.39 7.07
C VAL A 96 -22.91 0.77 8.31
N LEU A 97 -22.02 1.77 8.24
CA LEU A 97 -21.18 2.14 9.38
C LEU A 97 -21.98 2.65 10.57
N LYS A 98 -23.12 3.32 10.34
CA LYS A 98 -24.01 3.80 11.41
C LYS A 98 -24.60 2.66 12.25
N THR A 99 -24.72 1.47 11.69
CA THR A 99 -25.27 0.28 12.35
C THR A 99 -24.23 -0.76 12.70
N THR A 100 -22.98 -0.58 12.25
CA THR A 100 -21.87 -1.50 12.54
C THR A 100 -21.44 -1.38 14.00
N ALA A 101 -21.32 -2.51 14.69
CA ALA A 101 -20.73 -2.56 16.02
C ALA A 101 -19.22 -2.27 15.96
N ALA A 102 -18.70 -1.61 16.98
CA ALA A 102 -17.27 -1.41 17.14
C ALA A 102 -16.56 -2.77 17.28
N VAL A 103 -15.37 -2.84 16.68
CA VAL A 103 -14.49 -4.00 16.79
C VAL A 103 -13.13 -3.57 17.31
N GLU A 104 -12.33 -4.54 17.81
CA GLU A 104 -11.02 -4.27 18.39
C GLU A 104 -10.04 -3.59 17.42
N PRO A 105 -9.17 -2.71 17.92
CA PRO A 105 -8.14 -2.10 17.09
C PRO A 105 -7.14 -3.12 16.57
N LEU A 106 -6.56 -2.83 15.41
CA LEU A 106 -5.46 -3.56 14.81
C LEU A 106 -4.13 -3.10 15.40
N THR A 107 -3.18 -4.03 15.51
CA THR A 107 -1.79 -3.72 15.85
C THR A 107 -0.89 -3.92 14.65
N LEU A 108 0.03 -2.97 14.43
CA LEU A 108 1.00 -3.05 13.35
C LEU A 108 1.97 -4.21 13.60
N GLU A 109 2.27 -5.00 12.56
CA GLU A 109 3.13 -6.18 12.66
C GLU A 109 4.22 -6.15 11.60
N LYS A 110 5.48 -6.25 12.03
CA LYS A 110 6.66 -6.06 11.16
C LYS A 110 6.66 -7.00 9.95
N GLY A 111 6.44 -8.29 10.16
CA GLY A 111 6.48 -9.26 9.06
C GLY A 111 5.35 -9.06 8.05
N LEU A 112 4.15 -8.63 8.49
CA LEU A 112 3.08 -8.25 7.59
C LEU A 112 3.43 -6.97 6.81
N CYS A 113 4.09 -5.98 7.44
CA CYS A 113 4.59 -4.79 6.73
C CYS A 113 5.60 -5.16 5.65
N GLN A 114 6.50 -6.11 5.90
CA GLN A 114 7.46 -6.58 4.92
C GLN A 114 6.77 -7.24 3.71
N SER A 115 5.74 -8.04 3.95
CA SER A 115 4.93 -8.66 2.90
C SER A 115 4.16 -7.62 2.07
N ALA A 116 3.45 -6.73 2.73
CA ALA A 116 2.70 -5.65 2.07
C ALA A 116 3.62 -4.72 1.27
N GLN A 117 4.78 -4.36 1.83
CA GLN A 117 5.77 -3.52 1.14
C GLN A 117 6.38 -4.22 -0.07
N TRP A 118 6.61 -5.55 0.02
CA TRP A 118 7.08 -6.32 -1.12
C TRP A 118 6.09 -6.22 -2.29
N LEU A 119 4.78 -6.42 -2.04
CA LEU A 119 3.77 -6.31 -3.10
C LEU A 119 3.64 -4.89 -3.63
N ALA A 120 3.66 -3.86 -2.76
CA ALA A 120 3.62 -2.48 -3.20
C ALA A 120 4.78 -2.11 -4.12
N ASN A 121 5.99 -2.57 -3.81
CA ASN A 121 7.18 -2.38 -4.64
C ASN A 121 7.09 -3.17 -5.97
N ASP A 122 6.59 -4.39 -5.91
CA ASP A 122 6.40 -5.23 -7.09
C ASP A 122 5.41 -4.60 -8.07
N GLN A 123 4.28 -4.12 -7.60
CA GLN A 123 3.27 -3.43 -8.41
C GLN A 123 3.79 -2.09 -8.96
N ALA A 124 4.53 -1.32 -8.19
CA ALA A 124 5.17 -0.10 -8.68
C ALA A 124 6.18 -0.37 -9.80
N ARG A 125 6.90 -1.49 -9.75
CA ARG A 125 7.86 -1.91 -10.76
C ARG A 125 7.18 -2.47 -12.02
N THR A 126 6.13 -3.29 -11.85
CA THR A 126 5.49 -4.06 -12.95
C THR A 126 4.26 -3.40 -13.55
N ARG A 127 3.70 -2.38 -12.89
CA ARG A 127 2.39 -1.75 -13.20
C ARG A 127 1.19 -2.70 -13.06
N LEU A 128 1.39 -3.87 -12.47
CA LEU A 128 0.30 -4.80 -12.18
C LEU A 128 -0.54 -4.28 -11.03
N THR A 129 -1.79 -4.73 -10.98
CA THR A 129 -2.73 -4.46 -9.88
C THR A 129 -3.32 -5.77 -9.38
N GLY A 130 -3.98 -5.74 -8.21
CA GLY A 130 -4.64 -6.91 -7.62
C GLY A 130 -3.77 -7.61 -6.57
N HIS A 131 -3.99 -8.90 -6.36
CA HIS A 131 -3.52 -9.61 -5.17
C HIS A 131 -2.38 -10.60 -5.46
N ARG A 132 -1.98 -10.78 -6.72
CA ARG A 132 -0.88 -11.66 -7.10
C ARG A 132 0.41 -10.88 -7.31
N GLY A 133 1.50 -11.38 -6.75
CA GLY A 133 2.83 -10.93 -7.07
C GLY A 133 3.25 -11.35 -8.49
N SER A 134 4.16 -10.61 -9.11
CA SER A 134 4.72 -10.96 -10.42
C SER A 134 5.49 -12.29 -10.42
N ASP A 135 5.89 -12.77 -9.25
CA ASP A 135 6.47 -14.10 -9.01
C ASP A 135 5.40 -15.21 -8.85
N GLY A 136 4.12 -14.88 -9.04
CA GLY A 136 2.99 -15.79 -8.89
C GLY A 136 2.52 -16.00 -7.46
N SER A 137 3.14 -15.35 -6.46
CA SER A 137 2.76 -15.52 -5.06
C SER A 137 1.38 -14.94 -4.77
N ASP A 138 0.63 -15.61 -3.93
CA ASP A 138 -0.57 -15.11 -3.26
C ASP A 138 -0.23 -14.50 -1.88
N LEU A 139 -1.23 -13.95 -1.20
CA LEU A 139 -1.08 -13.38 0.14
C LEU A 139 -0.48 -14.38 1.13
N GLY A 140 -1.05 -15.59 1.22
CA GLY A 140 -0.59 -16.61 2.18
C GLY A 140 0.89 -16.94 2.01
N THR A 141 1.32 -17.10 0.77
CA THR A 141 2.72 -17.31 0.41
C THR A 141 3.60 -16.14 0.84
N ARG A 142 3.18 -14.89 0.56
CA ARG A 142 3.98 -13.71 0.89
C ARG A 142 4.15 -13.50 2.39
N ILE A 143 3.05 -13.54 3.16
CA ILE A 143 3.12 -13.34 4.61
C ILE A 143 3.92 -14.45 5.30
N SER A 144 3.91 -15.68 4.77
CA SER A 144 4.67 -16.81 5.31
C SER A 144 6.19 -16.70 5.13
N ARG A 145 6.66 -15.84 4.22
CA ARG A 145 8.10 -15.53 4.07
C ARG A 145 8.66 -14.83 5.31
N TYR A 146 7.86 -14.01 5.97
CA TYR A 146 8.28 -13.10 7.03
C TYR A 146 7.78 -13.49 8.43
N GLY A 147 6.96 -14.53 8.54
CA GLY A 147 6.40 -14.95 9.81
C GLY A 147 5.48 -16.15 9.70
N THR A 148 4.74 -16.40 10.78
CA THR A 148 3.72 -17.44 10.87
C THR A 148 2.39 -16.79 11.20
N TRP A 149 1.36 -17.13 10.44
CA TRP A 149 0.00 -16.64 10.63
C TRP A 149 -0.96 -17.78 10.94
N SER A 150 -2.07 -17.46 11.60
CA SER A 150 -3.16 -18.40 11.88
C SER A 150 -4.51 -17.69 11.94
N ILE A 151 -5.58 -18.47 12.03
CA ILE A 151 -6.99 -18.09 12.09
C ILE A 151 -7.50 -17.65 10.72
N SER A 152 -7.03 -16.54 10.19
CA SER A 152 -7.42 -16.00 8.89
C SER A 152 -6.43 -14.95 8.43
N CYS A 153 -6.37 -14.70 7.12
CA CYS A 153 -5.67 -13.58 6.53
C CYS A 153 -6.52 -12.90 5.44
N GLY A 154 -6.23 -11.64 5.13
CA GLY A 154 -6.91 -10.87 4.10
C GLY A 154 -6.00 -9.76 3.60
N GLU A 155 -6.27 -9.24 2.41
CA GLU A 155 -5.49 -8.19 1.80
C GLU A 155 -6.39 -7.12 1.17
N ASN A 156 -6.03 -5.87 1.34
CA ASN A 156 -6.59 -4.74 0.60
C ASN A 156 -5.50 -4.06 -0.21
N CYS A 157 -5.82 -3.73 -1.47
CA CYS A 157 -4.97 -2.91 -2.32
C CYS A 157 -5.71 -1.63 -2.71
N ALA A 158 -5.12 -0.47 -2.46
CA ALA A 158 -5.63 0.84 -2.85
C ALA A 158 -4.66 1.53 -3.81
N TYR A 159 -5.19 2.32 -4.73
CA TYR A 159 -4.41 2.96 -5.79
C TYR A 159 -4.75 4.44 -5.91
N GLY A 160 -3.74 5.25 -6.24
CA GLY A 160 -3.89 6.68 -6.56
C GLY A 160 -3.93 7.65 -5.37
N ASN A 161 -4.19 7.19 -4.16
CA ASN A 161 -4.24 8.03 -2.97
C ASN A 161 -2.93 7.99 -2.18
N VAL A 162 -2.56 9.11 -1.58
CA VAL A 162 -1.27 9.30 -0.89
C VAL A 162 -1.41 9.73 0.58
N THR A 163 -2.63 9.88 1.08
CA THR A 163 -2.89 10.18 2.49
C THR A 163 -3.65 9.06 3.16
N ALA A 164 -3.40 8.82 4.43
CA ALA A 164 -4.02 7.75 5.20
C ALA A 164 -5.56 7.78 5.11
N ARG A 165 -6.15 8.96 5.29
CA ARG A 165 -7.61 9.13 5.24
C ARG A 165 -8.18 8.78 3.88
N GLU A 166 -7.61 9.29 2.78
CA GLU A 166 -8.16 9.02 1.45
C GLU A 166 -7.99 7.54 1.05
N ILE A 167 -6.90 6.89 1.46
CA ILE A 167 -6.68 5.46 1.26
C ILE A 167 -7.76 4.64 1.99
N VAL A 168 -8.02 4.93 3.26
CA VAL A 168 -9.01 4.19 4.06
C VAL A 168 -10.43 4.48 3.58
N VAL A 169 -10.76 5.74 3.26
CA VAL A 169 -12.07 6.14 2.73
C VAL A 169 -12.36 5.45 1.40
N GLN A 170 -11.38 5.37 0.49
CA GLN A 170 -11.51 4.65 -0.79
C GLN A 170 -11.90 3.19 -0.56
N LEU A 171 -11.21 2.50 0.33
CA LEU A 171 -11.44 1.09 0.64
C LEU A 171 -12.76 0.85 1.41
N LEU A 172 -13.22 1.82 2.19
CA LEU A 172 -14.51 1.74 2.87
C LEU A 172 -15.70 1.95 1.93
N ILE A 173 -15.63 2.96 1.06
CA ILE A 173 -16.69 3.21 0.06
C ILE A 173 -16.74 2.04 -0.91
N ASP A 174 -15.58 1.57 -1.36
CA ASP A 174 -15.40 0.39 -2.21
C ASP A 174 -16.22 0.51 -3.52
N ASP A 175 -16.19 1.72 -4.13
CA ASP A 175 -16.94 2.08 -5.33
C ASP A 175 -16.60 1.14 -6.50
N GLY A 176 -17.61 0.57 -7.13
CA GLY A 176 -17.46 -0.37 -8.24
C GLY A 176 -17.07 -1.80 -7.83
N VAL A 177 -17.07 -2.10 -6.53
CA VAL A 177 -16.84 -3.45 -5.97
C VAL A 177 -18.09 -3.92 -5.22
N PRO A 178 -19.06 -4.56 -5.89
CA PRO A 178 -20.35 -4.91 -5.27
C PRO A 178 -20.26 -5.78 -4.03
N SER A 179 -19.20 -6.59 -3.91
CA SER A 179 -18.96 -7.44 -2.72
C SER A 179 -18.60 -6.66 -1.47
N ARG A 180 -18.13 -5.40 -1.61
CA ARG A 180 -17.56 -4.57 -0.54
C ARG A 180 -16.46 -5.30 0.23
N GLY A 181 -15.61 -6.03 -0.51
CA GLY A 181 -14.58 -6.90 0.05
C GLY A 181 -13.56 -6.14 0.90
N HIS A 182 -13.14 -4.96 0.45
CA HIS A 182 -12.16 -4.18 1.19
C HIS A 182 -12.74 -3.64 2.51
N ARG A 183 -13.97 -3.13 2.50
CA ARG A 183 -14.69 -2.71 3.72
C ARG A 183 -14.86 -3.87 4.70
N LYS A 184 -15.25 -5.06 4.19
CA LYS A 184 -15.39 -6.26 5.03
C LYS A 184 -14.08 -6.61 5.72
N ASN A 185 -12.95 -6.57 5.02
CA ASN A 185 -11.65 -6.79 5.63
C ASN A 185 -11.33 -5.75 6.72
N ILE A 186 -11.61 -4.47 6.48
CA ILE A 186 -11.36 -3.41 7.47
C ILE A 186 -12.16 -3.66 8.76
N LEU A 187 -13.40 -4.13 8.64
CA LEU A 187 -14.31 -4.33 9.77
C LEU A 187 -14.33 -5.77 10.31
N GLU A 188 -13.51 -6.68 9.73
CA GLU A 188 -13.46 -8.07 10.17
C GLU A 188 -12.92 -8.17 11.61
N GLN A 189 -13.77 -8.66 12.53
CA GLN A 189 -13.43 -8.78 13.95
C GLN A 189 -12.35 -9.82 14.25
N LYS A 190 -12.15 -10.80 13.36
CA LYS A 190 -11.10 -11.81 13.51
C LYS A 190 -9.72 -11.25 13.27
N PHE A 191 -9.58 -10.16 12.52
CA PHE A 191 -8.28 -9.54 12.28
C PHE A 191 -7.84 -8.73 13.50
N LYS A 192 -6.62 -9.02 13.98
CA LYS A 192 -5.97 -8.36 15.12
C LYS A 192 -4.65 -7.70 14.72
N LYS A 193 -4.05 -8.17 13.63
CA LYS A 193 -2.75 -7.72 13.12
C LYS A 193 -2.89 -7.15 11.72
N VAL A 194 -2.10 -6.13 11.42
CA VAL A 194 -2.02 -5.54 10.09
C VAL A 194 -0.60 -5.16 9.74
N GLY A 195 -0.24 -5.30 8.49
CA GLY A 195 0.96 -4.73 7.90
C GLY A 195 0.60 -3.78 6.79
N ILE A 196 1.34 -2.68 6.66
CA ILE A 196 1.13 -1.67 5.63
C ILE A 196 2.37 -1.57 4.75
N GLY A 197 2.14 -1.61 3.44
CA GLY A 197 3.13 -1.29 2.41
C GLY A 197 2.64 -0.12 1.57
N PHE A 198 3.55 0.77 1.16
CA PHE A 198 3.22 1.92 0.34
C PHE A 198 4.34 2.21 -0.66
N ASN A 199 3.96 2.56 -1.89
CA ASN A 199 4.89 3.04 -2.91
C ASN A 199 4.19 4.06 -3.82
N LYS A 200 4.84 5.21 -4.04
CA LYS A 200 4.39 6.28 -4.96
C LYS A 200 5.45 6.62 -6.00
N GLU A 201 6.48 5.79 -6.12
CA GLU A 201 7.62 6.03 -7.01
C GLU A 201 7.52 5.22 -8.29
N GLY A 202 8.31 5.62 -9.27
CA GLY A 202 8.43 4.90 -10.53
C GLY A 202 7.14 4.85 -11.33
N ASN A 203 6.68 3.64 -11.59
CA ASN A 203 5.46 3.36 -12.38
C ASN A 203 4.30 2.89 -11.52
N ALA A 204 4.23 3.32 -10.26
CA ALA A 204 3.14 2.93 -9.37
C ALA A 204 1.76 3.11 -10.04
N PRO A 205 0.90 2.10 -10.05
CA PRO A 205 -0.42 2.18 -10.65
C PRO A 205 -1.19 3.40 -10.13
N TYR A 206 -1.73 4.18 -11.05
CA TYR A 206 -2.45 5.44 -10.76
C TYR A 206 -1.64 6.45 -9.92
N GLY A 207 -0.31 6.35 -9.88
CA GLY A 207 0.59 7.25 -9.17
C GLY A 207 0.93 6.85 -7.74
N ALA A 208 0.20 5.90 -7.14
CA ALA A 208 0.50 5.35 -5.81
C ALA A 208 -0.17 4.00 -5.61
N VAL A 209 0.43 3.16 -4.78
CA VAL A 209 -0.15 1.90 -4.31
C VAL A 209 0.03 1.77 -2.81
N ALA A 210 -1.05 1.42 -2.11
CA ALA A 210 -1.04 1.04 -0.71
C ALA A 210 -1.58 -0.39 -0.57
N VAL A 211 -0.86 -1.23 0.16
CA VAL A 211 -1.22 -2.62 0.45
C VAL A 211 -1.40 -2.78 1.95
N MET A 212 -2.44 -3.48 2.36
CA MET A 212 -2.75 -3.80 3.75
C MET A 212 -2.91 -5.31 3.88
N ASP A 213 -1.97 -5.97 4.54
CA ASP A 213 -2.03 -7.40 4.85
C ASP A 213 -2.57 -7.58 6.27
N PHE A 214 -3.72 -8.25 6.40
CA PHE A 214 -4.37 -8.52 7.69
C PHE A 214 -4.15 -9.96 8.11
N ALA A 215 -4.09 -10.19 9.43
CA ALA A 215 -4.11 -11.52 10.01
C ALA A 215 -4.86 -11.56 11.34
N GLY A 216 -5.49 -12.71 11.64
CA GLY A 216 -6.10 -12.94 12.94
C GLY A 216 -5.06 -13.12 14.04
N SER A 217 -3.99 -13.85 13.74
CA SER A 217 -2.79 -13.96 14.57
C SER A 217 -1.55 -13.98 13.67
N TYR A 218 -0.48 -13.36 14.13
CA TYR A 218 0.79 -13.33 13.41
C TYR A 218 1.97 -13.18 14.37
N THR A 219 3.05 -13.91 14.06
CA THR A 219 4.35 -13.80 14.75
C THR A 219 5.42 -13.60 13.69
N SER A 220 6.09 -12.45 13.71
CA SER A 220 7.23 -12.15 12.83
C SER A 220 8.44 -13.05 13.13
N LYS A 221 9.22 -13.36 12.09
CA LYS A 221 10.54 -14.00 12.21
C LYS A 221 11.57 -13.03 12.75
#